data_0cdaa4904020d763cc1fb16565f2f2f0
#
_entry.id   0cdaa4904020d763cc1fb16565f2f2f0
#
_cell.length_a   1.000
_cell.length_b   1.000
_cell.length_c   1.000
_cell.angle_alpha   90.00
_cell.angle_beta   90.00
_cell.angle_gamma   90.00
#
_symmetry.space_group_name_H-M   'P 1'
#
loop_
_entity.id
_entity.type
_entity.pdbx_description
1 polymer ?
#
loop_
_entity_poly.entity_id
_entity_poly.type
_entity_poly.pdbx_seq_one_letter_code
_entity_poly.pdbx_strand_id
1 'polypeptide(L)'
;MRQQRYNIKFYVGCEEVISQYITETCGLTGFTRDEVLTALGLFEVLGLPLQNGARGFFPELARVRHSCLPNTYLSVQADGSLLVKASVGLEAGAEVTRSRVEVLRCHQFRRRELAKDFFTDCACARCGDGTELGTDFGSIVGTRHK
;
A
#
# COMPACT_ATOMS: atom_id res chain seq x y z
N MET A 1 -5.84 -14.39 5.27
CA MET A 1 -7.23 -14.67 4.83
C MET A 1 -8.36 -14.09 5.72
N ARG A 2 -8.22 -13.93 7.04
CA ARG A 2 -9.32 -13.40 7.89
C ARG A 2 -9.64 -11.92 7.71
N GLN A 3 -8.70 -11.07 7.38
CA GLN A 3 -8.89 -9.61 7.33
C GLN A 3 -9.39 -9.10 5.97
N GLN A 4 -9.12 -9.80 4.86
CA GLN A 4 -9.81 -9.58 3.58
C GLN A 4 -11.33 -9.66 3.73
N ARG A 5 -11.84 -10.50 4.65
CA ARG A 5 -13.26 -10.60 4.94
C ARG A 5 -13.86 -9.34 5.60
N TYR A 6 -13.07 -8.53 6.32
CA TYR A 6 -13.59 -7.32 6.96
C TYR A 6 -13.75 -6.17 5.97
N ASN A 7 -12.80 -5.99 5.06
CA ASN A 7 -12.92 -4.96 4.02
C ASN A 7 -13.99 -5.33 3.01
N ILE A 8 -14.09 -6.59 2.63
CA ILE A 8 -15.20 -7.10 1.80
C ILE A 8 -16.56 -6.87 2.47
N LYS A 9 -16.70 -7.08 3.79
CA LYS A 9 -17.93 -6.83 4.51
C LYS A 9 -18.40 -5.37 4.48
N PHE A 10 -17.50 -4.41 4.43
CA PHE A 10 -17.85 -2.99 4.28
C PHE A 10 -18.52 -2.73 2.93
N TYR A 11 -18.05 -3.37 1.87
CA TYR A 11 -18.61 -3.20 0.52
C TYR A 11 -19.85 -4.07 0.22
N VAL A 12 -20.04 -5.18 0.93
CA VAL A 12 -21.18 -6.09 0.75
C VAL A 12 -22.55 -5.40 0.99
N GLY A 13 -22.59 -4.35 1.81
CA GLY A 13 -23.81 -3.56 2.00
C GLY A 13 -24.02 -2.42 1.00
N CYS A 14 -23.00 -2.09 0.20
CA CYS A 14 -23.01 -0.97 -0.75
C CYS A 14 -22.92 -1.44 -2.20
N GLU A 15 -22.88 -2.74 -2.44
CA GLU A 15 -22.60 -3.33 -3.76
C GLU A 15 -23.62 -2.95 -4.83
N GLU A 16 -24.91 -2.90 -4.47
CA GLU A 16 -25.97 -2.51 -5.41
C GLU A 16 -25.79 -1.05 -5.82
N VAL A 17 -25.55 -0.17 -4.86
CA VAL A 17 -25.31 1.27 -5.11
C VAL A 17 -24.06 1.48 -5.97
N ILE A 18 -22.99 0.73 -5.70
CA ILE A 18 -21.74 0.82 -6.45
C ILE A 18 -21.92 0.24 -7.85
N SER A 19 -22.56 -0.91 -8.00
CA SER A 19 -22.84 -1.51 -9.30
C SER A 19 -23.73 -0.60 -10.14
N GLN A 20 -24.74 -0.01 -9.55
CA GLN A 20 -25.60 0.96 -10.22
C GLN A 20 -24.82 2.19 -10.65
N TYR A 21 -24.00 2.77 -9.80
CA TYR A 21 -23.14 3.91 -10.14
C TYR A 21 -22.17 3.58 -11.27
N ILE A 22 -21.51 2.43 -11.24
CA ILE A 22 -20.59 1.98 -12.29
C ILE A 22 -21.32 1.83 -13.62
N THR A 23 -22.52 1.27 -13.60
CA THR A 23 -23.30 1.03 -14.82
C THR A 23 -23.93 2.31 -15.36
N GLU A 24 -24.61 3.08 -14.51
CA GLU A 24 -25.41 4.23 -14.94
C GLU A 24 -24.58 5.49 -15.13
N THR A 25 -23.56 5.71 -14.27
CA THR A 25 -22.75 6.94 -14.31
C THR A 25 -21.49 6.76 -15.15
N CYS A 26 -20.81 5.60 -15.02
CA CYS A 26 -19.58 5.34 -15.75
C CYS A 26 -19.79 4.62 -17.08
N GLY A 27 -21.01 4.15 -17.36
CA GLY A 27 -21.36 3.42 -18.59
C GLY A 27 -20.65 2.05 -18.73
N LEU A 28 -20.13 1.51 -17.62
CA LEU A 28 -19.40 0.25 -17.61
C LEU A 28 -20.38 -0.90 -17.34
N THR A 29 -20.56 -1.77 -18.33
CA THR A 29 -21.48 -2.93 -18.27
C THR A 29 -20.72 -4.24 -18.44
N GLY A 30 -21.34 -5.34 -18.04
CA GLY A 30 -20.79 -6.69 -18.28
C GLY A 30 -19.87 -7.21 -17.17
N PHE A 31 -19.78 -6.54 -16.03
CA PHE A 31 -19.03 -7.00 -14.87
C PHE A 31 -19.94 -7.77 -13.92
N THR A 32 -19.41 -8.88 -13.40
CA THR A 32 -20.07 -9.63 -12.33
C THR A 32 -19.87 -8.93 -10.98
N ARG A 33 -20.75 -9.23 -10.03
CA ARG A 33 -20.63 -8.75 -8.65
C ARG A 33 -19.26 -9.04 -8.04
N ASP A 34 -18.74 -10.25 -8.25
CA ASP A 34 -17.47 -10.67 -7.67
C ASP A 34 -16.29 -9.91 -8.29
N GLU A 35 -16.33 -9.57 -9.56
CA GLU A 35 -15.34 -8.73 -10.22
C GLU A 35 -15.34 -7.31 -9.65
N VAL A 36 -16.51 -6.72 -9.44
CA VAL A 36 -16.65 -5.39 -8.82
C VAL A 36 -16.10 -5.40 -7.39
N LEU A 37 -16.49 -6.38 -6.57
CA LEU A 37 -15.99 -6.48 -5.19
C LEU A 37 -14.48 -6.73 -5.14
N THR A 38 -13.95 -7.53 -6.06
CA THR A 38 -12.50 -7.76 -6.17
C THR A 38 -11.77 -6.47 -6.54
N ALA A 39 -12.28 -5.74 -7.52
CA ALA A 39 -11.69 -4.46 -7.94
C ALA A 39 -11.69 -3.42 -6.80
N LEU A 40 -12.80 -3.32 -6.06
CA LEU A 40 -12.90 -2.43 -4.90
C LEU A 40 -11.93 -2.82 -3.80
N GLY A 41 -11.79 -4.12 -3.50
CA GLY A 41 -10.83 -4.61 -2.52
C GLY A 41 -9.38 -4.32 -2.92
N LEU A 42 -9.04 -4.50 -4.20
CA LEU A 42 -7.73 -4.14 -4.73
C LEU A 42 -7.47 -2.63 -4.66
N PHE A 43 -8.46 -1.83 -5.01
CA PHE A 43 -8.35 -0.37 -4.94
C PHE A 43 -8.17 0.12 -3.50
N GLU A 44 -8.87 -0.48 -2.53
CA GLU A 44 -8.72 -0.15 -1.12
C GLU A 44 -7.32 -0.44 -0.58
N VAL A 45 -6.78 -1.62 -0.91
CA VAL A 45 -5.47 -2.07 -0.41
C VAL A 45 -4.31 -1.40 -1.15
N LEU A 46 -4.43 -1.20 -2.46
CA LEU A 46 -3.32 -0.82 -3.34
C LEU A 46 -3.44 0.60 -3.90
N GLY A 47 -4.61 1.23 -3.76
CA GLY A 47 -4.83 2.60 -4.22
C GLY A 47 -3.99 3.61 -3.42
N LEU A 48 -3.36 4.54 -4.13
CA LEU A 48 -2.56 5.61 -3.55
C LEU A 48 -3.35 6.92 -3.48
N PRO A 49 -3.17 7.70 -2.40
CA PRO A 49 -3.73 9.04 -2.36
C PRO A 49 -3.05 9.91 -3.43
N LEU A 50 -3.88 10.61 -4.19
CA LEU A 50 -3.46 11.63 -5.15
C LEU A 50 -3.69 13.02 -4.56
N GLN A 51 -3.25 14.05 -5.29
CA GLN A 51 -3.59 15.43 -4.96
C GLN A 51 -5.12 15.61 -5.01
N ASN A 52 -5.66 16.59 -4.30
CA ASN A 52 -7.11 16.90 -4.26
C ASN A 52 -8.04 15.83 -3.65
N GLY A 53 -7.50 14.90 -2.86
CA GLY A 53 -8.28 13.89 -2.16
C GLY A 53 -8.71 12.70 -3.02
N ALA A 54 -8.36 12.68 -4.30
CA ALA A 54 -8.56 11.51 -5.15
C ALA A 54 -7.62 10.36 -4.77
N ARG A 55 -7.94 9.15 -5.23
CA ARG A 55 -7.06 7.98 -5.14
C ARG A 55 -6.84 7.40 -6.54
N GLY A 56 -5.64 6.92 -6.80
CA GLY A 56 -5.27 6.27 -8.06
C GLY A 56 -4.85 4.83 -7.84
N PHE A 57 -5.20 3.96 -8.78
CA PHE A 57 -4.73 2.59 -8.83
C PHE A 57 -3.72 2.45 -9.98
N PHE A 58 -2.54 1.94 -9.64
CA PHE A 58 -1.42 1.76 -10.57
C PHE A 58 -1.05 0.28 -10.63
N PRO A 59 -1.54 -0.49 -11.62
CA PRO A 59 -1.37 -1.94 -11.67
C PRO A 59 0.09 -2.39 -11.65
N GLU A 60 0.98 -1.68 -12.33
CA GLU A 60 2.41 -1.97 -12.36
C GLU A 60 3.04 -1.81 -10.98
N LEU A 61 2.64 -0.76 -10.26
CA LEU A 61 3.11 -0.52 -8.89
C LEU A 61 2.61 -1.58 -7.91
N ALA A 62 1.43 -2.14 -8.14
CA ALA A 62 0.87 -3.19 -7.29
C ALA A 62 1.79 -4.42 -7.23
N ARG A 63 2.56 -4.67 -8.30
CA ARG A 63 3.51 -5.80 -8.43
C ARG A 63 4.86 -5.52 -7.76
N VAL A 64 5.18 -4.26 -7.44
CA VAL A 64 6.44 -3.90 -6.79
C VAL A 64 6.42 -4.37 -5.34
N ARG A 65 7.43 -5.17 -4.96
CA ARG A 65 7.54 -5.73 -3.60
C ARG A 65 7.77 -4.67 -2.56
N HIS A 66 7.25 -4.96 -1.36
CA HIS A 66 7.53 -4.12 -0.20
C HIS A 66 8.92 -4.39 0.37
N SER A 67 9.59 -3.30 0.77
CA SER A 67 10.74 -3.32 1.68
C SER A 67 10.64 -2.15 2.65
N CYS A 68 11.00 -2.38 3.93
CA CYS A 68 11.15 -1.31 4.91
C CYS A 68 12.44 -0.50 4.73
N LEU A 69 13.32 -0.97 3.84
CA LEU A 69 14.49 -0.24 3.33
C LEU A 69 14.38 -0.29 1.79
N PRO A 70 13.48 0.52 1.20
CA PRO A 70 13.24 0.48 -0.23
C PRO A 70 14.39 1.13 -1.01
N ASN A 71 14.60 0.67 -2.23
CA ASN A 71 15.53 1.29 -3.16
C ASN A 71 14.86 2.28 -4.13
N THR A 72 13.56 2.52 -3.96
CA THR A 72 12.84 3.53 -4.72
C THR A 72 11.90 4.35 -3.83
N TYR A 73 11.51 5.51 -4.35
CA TYR A 73 10.44 6.34 -3.78
C TYR A 73 9.45 6.76 -4.86
N LEU A 74 8.25 7.12 -4.43
CA LEU A 74 7.14 7.49 -5.30
C LEU A 74 6.98 9.01 -5.35
N SER A 75 6.70 9.52 -6.53
CA SER A 75 6.40 10.93 -6.76
C SER A 75 5.14 11.07 -7.62
N VAL A 76 4.03 11.47 -7.01
CA VAL A 76 2.80 11.79 -7.73
C VAL A 76 2.96 13.14 -8.41
N GLN A 77 2.65 13.20 -9.70
CA GLN A 77 2.74 14.40 -10.50
C GLN A 77 1.40 15.16 -10.52
N ALA A 78 1.42 16.41 -10.93
CA ALA A 78 0.22 17.25 -10.99
C ALA A 78 -0.84 16.74 -11.97
N ASP A 79 -0.42 16.01 -13.01
CA ASP A 79 -1.30 15.38 -14.00
C ASP A 79 -1.89 14.02 -13.53
N GLY A 80 -1.60 13.62 -12.29
CA GLY A 80 -2.03 12.34 -11.72
C GLY A 80 -1.14 11.15 -12.09
N SER A 81 -0.11 11.33 -12.91
CA SER A 81 0.86 10.28 -13.20
C SER A 81 1.74 9.99 -11.97
N LEU A 82 2.31 8.80 -11.92
CA LEU A 82 3.18 8.34 -10.84
C LEU A 82 4.56 8.04 -11.38
N LEU A 83 5.57 8.68 -10.81
CA LEU A 83 6.96 8.36 -11.06
C LEU A 83 7.51 7.50 -9.93
N VAL A 84 8.14 6.38 -10.30
CA VAL A 84 8.94 5.55 -9.40
C VAL A 84 10.41 5.91 -9.63
N LYS A 85 11.03 6.53 -8.63
CA LYS A 85 12.40 7.04 -8.73
C LYS A 85 13.34 6.19 -7.87
N ALA A 86 14.48 5.81 -8.40
CA ALA A 86 15.53 5.16 -7.63
C ALA A 86 16.08 6.11 -6.56
N SER A 87 16.22 5.63 -5.33
CA SER A 87 16.84 6.36 -4.22
C SER A 87 18.34 6.07 -4.10
N VAL A 88 18.80 5.02 -4.76
CA VAL A 88 20.20 4.56 -4.81
C VAL A 88 20.51 4.07 -6.24
N GLY A 89 21.79 3.94 -6.57
CA GLY A 89 22.20 3.27 -7.82
C GLY A 89 21.69 1.83 -7.86
N LEU A 90 21.09 1.43 -8.96
CA LEU A 90 20.58 0.08 -9.18
C LEU A 90 21.34 -0.57 -10.34
N GLU A 91 21.85 -1.76 -10.08
CA GLU A 91 22.47 -2.59 -11.12
C GLU A 91 21.38 -3.22 -12.02
N ALA A 92 21.74 -3.56 -13.24
CA ALA A 92 20.84 -4.25 -14.14
C ALA A 92 20.39 -5.59 -13.53
N GLY A 93 19.07 -5.84 -13.51
CA GLY A 93 18.49 -7.04 -12.89
C GLY A 93 18.21 -6.92 -11.39
N ALA A 94 18.57 -5.80 -10.74
CA ALA A 94 18.22 -5.58 -9.35
C ALA A 94 16.70 -5.50 -9.15
N GLU A 95 16.21 -6.13 -8.09
CA GLU A 95 14.79 -6.07 -7.75
C GLU A 95 14.43 -4.64 -7.30
N VAL A 96 13.39 -4.08 -7.91
CA VAL A 96 12.82 -2.79 -7.52
C VAL A 96 11.90 -3.00 -6.32
N THR A 97 12.12 -2.23 -5.25
CA THR A 97 11.31 -2.30 -4.02
C THR A 97 10.80 -0.93 -3.60
N ARG A 98 9.61 -0.91 -3.01
CA ARG A 98 9.01 0.31 -2.44
C ARG A 98 8.56 0.09 -1.00
N SER A 99 8.40 1.14 -0.21
CA SER A 99 7.68 1.01 1.05
C SER A 99 6.18 1.19 0.86
N ARG A 100 5.40 0.38 1.58
CA ARG A 100 3.94 0.50 1.71
C ARG A 100 3.53 1.17 3.01
N VAL A 101 4.49 1.38 3.90
CA VAL A 101 4.30 2.00 5.22
C VAL A 101 5.32 3.10 5.44
N GLU A 102 5.09 3.92 6.44
CA GLU A 102 6.03 4.98 6.84
C GLU A 102 7.37 4.37 7.32
N VAL A 103 8.44 4.61 6.56
CA VAL A 103 9.77 4.00 6.81
C VAL A 103 10.43 4.47 8.11
N LEU A 104 10.04 5.66 8.60
CA LEU A 104 10.60 6.24 9.82
C LEU A 104 9.95 5.69 11.10
N ARG A 105 8.87 4.91 10.97
CA ARG A 105 8.22 4.27 12.12
C ARG A 105 9.06 3.10 12.64
N CYS A 106 8.89 2.81 13.94
CA CYS A 106 9.53 1.67 14.59
C CYS A 106 9.12 0.33 13.96
N HIS A 107 9.90 -0.69 14.17
CA HIS A 107 9.69 -2.03 13.63
C HIS A 107 8.29 -2.58 13.94
N GLN A 108 7.86 -2.52 15.20
CA GLN A 108 6.56 -3.04 15.62
C GLN A 108 5.40 -2.33 14.92
N PHE A 109 5.50 -1.00 14.77
CA PHE A 109 4.49 -0.21 14.10
C PHE A 109 4.39 -0.61 12.61
N ARG A 110 5.53 -0.68 11.91
CA ARG A 110 5.56 -1.08 10.49
C ARG A 110 5.00 -2.48 10.27
N ARG A 111 5.36 -3.46 11.12
CA ARG A 111 4.81 -4.83 11.02
C ARG A 111 3.31 -4.84 11.26
N ARG A 112 2.82 -4.09 12.25
CA ARG A 112 1.40 -3.98 12.55
C ARG A 112 0.61 -3.40 11.38
N GLU A 113 1.09 -2.31 10.77
CA GLU A 113 0.46 -1.72 9.58
C GLU A 113 0.46 -2.69 8.40
N LEU A 114 1.60 -3.33 8.13
CA LEU A 114 1.70 -4.29 7.03
C LEU A 114 0.76 -5.49 7.22
N ALA A 115 0.67 -6.02 8.43
CA ALA A 115 -0.23 -7.12 8.73
C ALA A 115 -1.70 -6.71 8.64
N LYS A 116 -2.02 -5.50 9.12
CA LYS A 116 -3.39 -4.99 9.15
C LYS A 116 -3.90 -4.59 7.77
N ASP A 117 -3.12 -3.80 7.02
CA ASP A 117 -3.59 -3.11 5.84
C ASP A 117 -3.17 -3.82 4.53
N PHE A 118 -2.10 -4.60 4.57
CA PHE A 118 -1.56 -5.32 3.41
C PHE A 118 -1.49 -6.84 3.59
N PHE A 119 -1.93 -7.38 4.73
CA PHE A 119 -1.95 -8.82 5.03
C PHE A 119 -0.59 -9.50 4.84
N THR A 120 0.48 -8.77 5.10
CA THR A 120 1.86 -9.19 4.84
C THR A 120 2.66 -9.18 6.13
N ASP A 121 3.39 -10.26 6.39
CA ASP A 121 4.48 -10.27 7.37
C ASP A 121 5.79 -9.99 6.65
N CYS A 122 6.50 -8.94 7.09
CA CYS A 122 7.67 -8.44 6.38
C CYS A 122 8.93 -9.15 6.87
N ALA A 123 9.66 -9.78 5.93
CA ALA A 123 10.95 -10.40 6.13
C ALA A 123 12.07 -9.70 5.35
N CYS A 124 11.94 -8.38 5.06
CA CYS A 124 13.02 -7.63 4.40
C CYS A 124 14.28 -7.54 5.29
N ALA A 125 15.41 -7.19 4.69
CA ALA A 125 16.70 -7.07 5.41
C ALA A 125 16.59 -6.24 6.68
N ARG A 126 15.90 -5.08 6.64
CA ARG A 126 15.71 -4.22 7.83
C ARG A 126 14.88 -4.88 8.93
N CYS A 127 13.91 -5.72 8.59
CA CYS A 127 13.08 -6.41 9.58
C CYS A 127 13.75 -7.69 10.11
N GLY A 128 14.62 -8.30 9.32
CA GLY A 128 15.42 -9.47 9.71
C GLY A 128 16.69 -9.10 10.47
N ASP A 129 17.11 -7.82 10.41
CA ASP A 129 18.24 -7.33 11.19
C ASP A 129 17.81 -7.19 12.66
N GLY A 130 18.37 -8.06 13.52
CA GLY A 130 18.09 -8.07 14.97
C GLY A 130 18.75 -6.92 15.74
N THR A 131 19.40 -5.97 15.06
CA THR A 131 19.99 -4.79 15.71
C THR A 131 18.92 -3.77 16.07
N GLU A 132 19.15 -2.97 17.11
CA GLU A 132 18.22 -1.90 17.52
C GLU A 132 17.97 -0.87 16.40
N LEU A 133 18.95 -0.63 15.53
CA LEU A 133 18.82 0.23 14.37
C LEU A 133 17.90 -0.38 13.28
N GLY A 134 17.86 -1.71 13.17
CA GLY A 134 16.94 -2.42 12.27
C GLY A 134 15.53 -2.48 12.80
N THR A 135 15.34 -2.49 14.12
CA THR A 135 14.07 -2.73 14.78
C THR A 135 13.36 -1.48 15.28
N ASP A 136 14.10 -0.45 15.72
CA ASP A 136 13.46 0.66 16.41
C ASP A 136 14.15 2.03 16.23
N PHE A 137 13.74 2.75 15.20
CA PHE A 137 14.09 4.18 15.10
C PHE A 137 13.31 5.04 16.12
N GLY A 138 12.27 4.50 16.74
CA GLY A 138 11.39 5.18 17.69
C GLY A 138 11.96 5.33 19.09
N SER A 139 12.92 4.48 19.48
CA SER A 139 13.53 4.54 20.82
C SER A 139 14.46 5.74 21.00
N ILE A 140 14.96 6.31 19.89
CA ILE A 140 15.90 7.44 19.94
C ILE A 140 15.20 8.77 20.22
N VAL A 141 13.91 8.88 19.94
CA VAL A 141 13.12 10.12 20.10
C VAL A 141 12.39 10.17 21.45
N GLY A 142 12.33 9.06 22.20
CA GLY A 142 11.51 8.91 23.41
C GLY A 142 12.16 9.29 24.74
N THR A 143 13.43 9.67 24.78
CA THR A 143 14.11 10.03 26.03
C THR A 143 14.49 11.51 26.10
N ARG A 144 13.54 12.40 25.97
CA ARG A 144 13.62 13.74 26.54
C ARG A 144 12.28 14.09 27.13
N HIS A 145 12.09 13.76 28.39
CA HIS A 145 11.39 14.60 29.37
C HIS A 145 11.47 13.91 30.72
N LYS A 146 12.46 14.35 31.50
CA LYS A 146 12.32 14.65 32.94
C LYS A 146 12.97 15.97 33.20
#